data_09e060e063e97b6abd892f2ac387c4ab
#
_entry.id   09e060e063e97b6abd892f2ac387c4ab
#
_cell.length_a   1.000
_cell.length_b   1.000
_cell.length_c   1.000
_cell.angle_alpha   90.00
_cell.angle_beta   90.00
_cell.angle_gamma   90.00
#
_symmetry.space_group_name_H-M   'P 1'
#
loop_
_entity.id
_entity.type
_entity.pdbx_description
1 polymer ?
#
loop_
_entity_poly.entity_id
_entity_poly.type
_entity_poly.pdbx_seq_one_letter_code
_entity_poly.pdbx_strand_id
1 'polypeptide(L)'
;DAAFAFDVVALKSDGMIENSYVAAGGDPKSVTVQLFDDSASPSPACSAYSSPVATQTLTYVSGDGGRKTLSGNFNLSSAYRKLRCRVTDTNSAPTVYGCSTDTFSVRPQSINSVTSTANADGAGASTTATPAIKAGAAFTITAGTGKPGYNGAPQIDSSKIEWPGVPSGGRAAPGVGTLGGLFTTAAN
;
A
#
# COMPACT_ATOMS: atom_id res chain seq x y z
N ASP A 1 -6.60 -2.38 8.04
CA ASP A 1 -5.52 -2.74 7.09
C ASP A 1 -5.81 -4.14 6.57
N ALA A 2 -5.74 -4.34 5.25
CA ALA A 2 -5.93 -5.67 4.67
C ALA A 2 -4.65 -6.49 4.87
N ALA A 3 -4.80 -7.67 5.47
CA ALA A 3 -3.72 -8.64 5.53
C ALA A 3 -3.47 -9.22 4.13
N PHE A 4 -2.23 -9.48 3.81
CA PHE A 4 -1.84 -10.15 2.57
C PHE A 4 -0.94 -11.35 2.89
N ALA A 5 -0.83 -12.27 1.94
CA ALA A 5 -0.11 -13.50 2.12
C ALA A 5 0.98 -13.67 1.05
N PHE A 6 2.04 -14.39 1.40
CA PHE A 6 3.08 -14.83 0.49
C PHE A 6 3.21 -16.35 0.54
N ASP A 7 3.35 -16.96 -0.62
CA ASP A 7 3.86 -18.32 -0.74
C ASP A 7 5.39 -18.27 -0.79
N VAL A 8 6.01 -18.92 0.16
CA VAL A 8 7.46 -19.08 0.21
C VAL A 8 7.79 -20.51 -0.15
N VAL A 9 8.61 -20.68 -1.17
CA VAL A 9 8.97 -21.98 -1.73
C VAL A 9 10.47 -22.17 -1.63
N ALA A 10 10.90 -23.26 -1.01
CA ALA A 10 12.29 -23.66 -1.01
C ALA A 10 12.62 -24.37 -2.33
N LEU A 11 13.64 -23.91 -3.02
CA LEU A 11 14.08 -24.46 -4.30
C LEU A 11 15.48 -25.06 -4.17
N LYS A 12 15.68 -26.16 -4.89
CA LYS A 12 17.00 -26.73 -5.17
C LYS A 12 17.73 -25.90 -6.22
N SER A 13 19.00 -26.20 -6.42
CA SER A 13 19.83 -25.55 -7.45
C SER A 13 19.35 -25.77 -8.88
N ASP A 14 18.57 -26.83 -9.12
CA ASP A 14 17.93 -27.12 -10.41
C ASP A 14 16.57 -26.43 -10.61
N GLY A 15 16.11 -25.64 -9.62
CA GLY A 15 14.84 -24.93 -9.64
C GLY A 15 13.64 -25.76 -9.20
N MET A 16 13.83 -27.04 -8.87
CA MET A 16 12.77 -27.90 -8.33
C MET A 16 12.52 -27.61 -6.84
N ILE A 17 11.31 -27.90 -6.37
CA ILE A 17 10.96 -27.71 -4.95
C ILE A 17 11.80 -28.66 -4.09
N GLU A 18 12.38 -28.13 -3.02
CA GLU A 18 13.04 -28.92 -1.98
C GLU A 18 12.01 -29.41 -0.97
N ASN A 19 11.41 -30.56 -1.25
CA ASN A 19 10.33 -31.12 -0.45
C ASN A 19 10.75 -31.47 1.00
N SER A 20 12.05 -31.62 1.25
CA SER A 20 12.61 -31.95 2.56
C SER A 20 13.30 -30.74 3.20
N TYR A 21 12.79 -29.52 2.95
CA TYR A 21 13.37 -28.29 3.48
C TYR A 21 13.09 -28.13 4.98
N VAL A 22 13.86 -28.88 5.78
CA VAL A 22 13.89 -28.89 7.25
C VAL A 22 15.33 -28.96 7.73
N ALA A 23 15.56 -28.77 9.01
CA ALA A 23 16.89 -29.00 9.60
C ALA A 23 17.22 -30.50 9.65
N ALA A 24 18.50 -30.81 9.98
CA ALA A 24 18.94 -32.19 10.14
C ALA A 24 18.09 -32.93 11.18
N GLY A 25 17.76 -34.18 10.92
CA GLY A 25 16.88 -34.96 11.79
C GLY A 25 15.38 -34.73 11.61
N GLY A 26 14.98 -33.82 10.70
CA GLY A 26 13.58 -33.43 10.48
C GLY A 26 13.09 -32.33 11.40
N ASP A 27 13.99 -31.69 12.14
CA ASP A 27 13.68 -30.55 13.01
C ASP A 27 13.17 -29.35 12.21
N PRO A 28 12.35 -28.46 12.83
CA PRO A 28 11.87 -27.25 12.20
C PRO A 28 13.01 -26.34 11.74
N LYS A 29 12.87 -25.76 10.53
CA LYS A 29 13.83 -24.80 9.94
C LYS A 29 13.16 -23.47 9.73
N SER A 30 13.72 -22.42 10.33
CA SER A 30 13.18 -21.07 10.22
C SER A 30 13.95 -20.23 9.20
N VAL A 31 13.20 -19.42 8.45
CA VAL A 31 13.71 -18.38 7.56
C VAL A 31 13.10 -17.04 7.93
N THR A 32 13.79 -15.95 7.60
CA THR A 32 13.29 -14.61 7.79
C THR A 32 12.68 -14.09 6.50
N VAL A 33 11.44 -13.63 6.54
CA VAL A 33 10.75 -12.98 5.43
C VAL A 33 10.67 -11.49 5.71
N GLN A 34 11.16 -10.68 4.80
CA GLN A 34 11.34 -9.24 4.96
C GLN A 34 10.75 -8.48 3.78
N LEU A 35 10.19 -7.31 4.05
CA LEU A 35 9.73 -6.38 3.03
C LEU A 35 10.66 -5.17 3.00
N PHE A 36 10.99 -4.73 1.80
CA PHE A 36 11.85 -3.57 1.57
C PHE A 36 11.18 -2.58 0.64
N ASP A 37 11.38 -1.29 0.88
CA ASP A 37 11.04 -0.26 -0.09
C ASP A 37 12.04 -0.31 -1.25
N ASP A 38 11.54 -0.64 -2.43
CA ASP A 38 12.32 -0.77 -3.68
C ASP A 38 12.09 0.42 -4.62
N SER A 39 11.82 1.59 -4.08
CA SER A 39 11.60 2.81 -4.87
C SER A 39 12.89 3.39 -5.44
N ALA A 40 14.06 2.95 -4.97
CA ALA A 40 15.35 3.33 -5.50
C ALA A 40 15.54 2.85 -6.95
N SER A 41 16.32 3.60 -7.73
CA SER A 41 16.68 3.25 -9.11
C SER A 41 18.20 3.44 -9.33
N PRO A 42 18.93 2.39 -9.70
CA PRO A 42 18.47 1.02 -9.87
C PRO A 42 18.13 0.33 -8.53
N SER A 43 17.29 -0.71 -8.60
CA SER A 43 17.02 -1.56 -7.44
C SER A 43 18.30 -2.25 -6.95
N PRO A 44 18.51 -2.35 -5.63
CA PRO A 44 19.66 -3.08 -5.09
C PRO A 44 19.65 -4.56 -5.47
N ALA A 45 20.83 -5.19 -5.45
CA ALA A 45 20.91 -6.64 -5.49
C ALA A 45 20.19 -7.25 -4.27
N CYS A 46 19.64 -8.47 -4.41
CA CYS A 46 18.84 -9.11 -3.37
C CYS A 46 19.53 -9.16 -2.00
N SER A 47 20.82 -9.44 -1.98
CA SER A 47 21.63 -9.48 -0.75
C SER A 47 21.93 -8.10 -0.15
N ALA A 48 21.80 -7.02 -0.93
CA ALA A 48 22.20 -5.66 -0.55
C ALA A 48 21.11 -4.87 0.18
N TYR A 49 19.88 -5.37 0.25
CA TYR A 49 18.82 -4.71 1.04
C TYR A 49 19.16 -4.74 2.53
N SER A 50 19.11 -3.59 3.20
CA SER A 50 19.59 -3.45 4.59
C SER A 50 18.54 -2.96 5.59
N SER A 51 17.51 -2.26 5.16
CA SER A 51 16.52 -1.63 6.06
C SER A 51 15.11 -2.13 5.76
N PRO A 52 14.69 -3.26 6.34
CA PRO A 52 13.36 -3.78 6.09
C PRO A 52 12.28 -2.89 6.71
N VAL A 53 11.19 -2.67 6.00
CA VAL A 53 9.99 -1.98 6.51
C VAL A 53 9.13 -2.89 7.38
N ALA A 54 9.26 -4.21 7.17
CA ALA A 54 8.61 -5.22 7.99
C ALA A 54 9.39 -6.53 7.94
N THR A 55 9.34 -7.31 9.02
CA THR A 55 10.03 -8.59 9.15
C THR A 55 9.14 -9.60 9.86
N GLN A 56 9.13 -10.82 9.34
CA GLN A 56 8.44 -11.97 9.92
C GLN A 56 9.33 -13.21 9.85
N THR A 57 9.07 -14.16 10.73
CA THR A 57 9.72 -15.47 10.70
C THR A 57 8.74 -16.51 10.17
N LEU A 58 9.20 -17.35 9.26
CA LEU A 58 8.47 -18.49 8.72
C LEU A 58 9.22 -19.76 9.08
N THR A 59 8.55 -20.71 9.72
CA THR A 59 9.15 -21.97 10.16
C THR A 59 8.58 -23.11 9.35
N TYR A 60 9.45 -23.85 8.65
CA TYR A 60 9.12 -25.07 7.93
C TYR A 60 9.19 -26.27 8.85
N VAL A 61 8.26 -27.20 8.68
CA VAL A 61 8.24 -28.51 9.31
C VAL A 61 8.16 -29.61 8.25
N SER A 62 8.43 -30.84 8.61
CA SER A 62 8.55 -31.95 7.65
C SER A 62 7.31 -32.19 6.76
N GLY A 63 6.13 -31.76 7.22
CA GLY A 63 4.88 -31.89 6.45
C GLY A 63 4.63 -30.78 5.42
N ASP A 64 5.45 -29.72 5.42
CA ASP A 64 5.21 -28.55 4.54
C ASP A 64 5.62 -28.80 3.08
N GLY A 65 6.42 -29.84 2.80
CA GLY A 65 6.83 -30.17 1.44
C GLY A 65 7.60 -29.05 0.73
N GLY A 66 8.38 -28.26 1.48
CA GLY A 66 9.16 -27.15 0.93
C GLY A 66 8.35 -25.93 0.49
N ARG A 67 7.04 -25.90 0.74
CA ARG A 67 6.16 -24.76 0.44
C ARG A 67 5.35 -24.39 1.67
N LYS A 68 5.32 -23.09 1.97
CA LYS A 68 4.52 -22.61 3.09
C LYS A 68 3.99 -21.20 2.84
N THR A 69 2.74 -20.99 3.17
CA THR A 69 2.11 -19.67 3.10
C THR A 69 2.35 -18.91 4.40
N LEU A 70 2.93 -17.72 4.29
CA LEU A 70 2.97 -16.73 5.35
C LEU A 70 1.76 -15.82 5.18
N SER A 71 0.74 -15.97 6.01
CA SER A 71 -0.53 -15.26 5.88
C SER A 71 -0.77 -14.31 7.05
N GLY A 72 -1.32 -13.14 6.75
CA GLY A 72 -1.92 -12.23 7.73
C GLY A 72 -0.95 -11.49 8.64
N ASN A 73 0.34 -11.65 8.49
CA ASN A 73 1.31 -11.22 9.49
C ASN A 73 2.00 -9.89 9.17
N PHE A 74 1.85 -9.36 7.97
CA PHE A 74 2.36 -8.03 7.65
C PHE A 74 1.27 -6.98 7.83
N ASN A 75 1.49 -6.10 8.78
CA ASN A 75 0.64 -4.93 9.01
C ASN A 75 1.48 -3.68 8.77
N LEU A 76 1.23 -3.01 7.65
CA LEU A 76 1.95 -1.83 7.24
C LEU A 76 1.12 -0.58 7.54
N SER A 77 1.64 0.29 8.40
CA SER A 77 1.00 1.55 8.76
C SER A 77 1.07 2.60 7.66
N SER A 78 2.03 2.45 6.74
CA SER A 78 2.29 3.40 5.65
C SER A 78 1.98 2.79 4.29
N ALA A 79 1.74 3.66 3.32
CA ALA A 79 1.64 3.27 1.92
C ALA A 79 3.04 3.20 1.28
N TYR A 80 3.21 2.26 0.37
CA TYR A 80 4.45 2.06 -0.37
C TYR A 80 4.15 1.86 -1.85
N ARG A 81 4.86 2.56 -2.69
CA ARG A 81 4.70 2.44 -4.14
C ARG A 81 5.29 1.16 -4.71
N LYS A 82 6.43 0.75 -4.16
CA LYS A 82 7.16 -0.45 -4.58
C LYS A 82 7.72 -1.14 -3.35
N LEU A 83 7.18 -2.30 -3.04
CA LEU A 83 7.75 -3.20 -2.05
C LEU A 83 8.29 -4.44 -2.75
N ARG A 84 9.42 -4.92 -2.26
CA ARG A 84 10.03 -6.20 -2.65
C ARG A 84 10.09 -7.11 -1.43
N CYS A 85 9.75 -8.36 -1.62
CA CYS A 85 9.90 -9.38 -0.59
C CYS A 85 11.28 -10.04 -0.72
N ARG A 86 11.96 -10.26 0.40
CA ARG A 86 13.17 -11.06 0.52
C ARG A 86 12.98 -12.14 1.57
N VAL A 87 13.39 -13.34 1.24
CA VAL A 87 13.56 -14.45 2.19
C VAL A 87 15.04 -14.62 2.45
N THR A 88 15.41 -14.76 3.71
CA THR A 88 16.79 -14.98 4.15
C THR A 88 16.86 -16.29 4.93
N ASP A 89 17.68 -17.22 4.45
CA ASP A 89 18.05 -18.44 5.16
C ASP A 89 19.47 -18.31 5.71
N THR A 90 19.57 -18.17 7.03
CA THR A 90 20.85 -18.12 7.76
C THR A 90 21.30 -19.49 8.25
N ASN A 91 20.51 -20.53 8.05
CA ASN A 91 20.87 -21.90 8.44
C ASN A 91 21.84 -22.55 7.45
N SER A 92 22.04 -21.91 6.30
CA SER A 92 22.99 -22.32 5.28
C SER A 92 24.27 -21.49 5.36
N ALA A 93 25.41 -22.08 5.05
CA ALA A 93 26.67 -21.37 4.92
C ALA A 93 27.19 -21.52 3.48
N PRO A 94 27.25 -20.45 2.68
CA PRO A 94 26.90 -19.06 3.03
C PRO A 94 25.39 -18.83 3.17
N THR A 95 25.02 -17.71 3.81
CA THR A 95 23.62 -17.25 3.89
C THR A 95 23.00 -17.15 2.50
N VAL A 96 21.78 -17.69 2.35
CA VAL A 96 21.04 -17.67 1.08
C VAL A 96 19.95 -16.60 1.12
N TYR A 97 19.84 -15.85 0.03
CA TYR A 97 18.83 -14.82 -0.17
C TYR A 97 17.98 -15.15 -1.40
N GLY A 98 16.68 -15.07 -1.25
CA GLY A 98 15.73 -15.14 -2.35
C GLY A 98 14.83 -13.91 -2.35
N CYS A 99 14.74 -13.19 -3.46
CA CYS A 99 13.84 -12.06 -3.61
C CYS A 99 12.68 -12.39 -4.55
N SER A 100 11.53 -11.74 -4.32
CA SER A 100 10.44 -11.76 -5.31
C SER A 100 10.94 -11.17 -6.64
N THR A 101 10.50 -11.73 -7.74
CA THR A 101 10.81 -11.22 -9.09
C THR A 101 10.16 -9.86 -9.31
N ASP A 102 8.94 -9.70 -8.80
CA ASP A 102 8.14 -8.50 -8.96
C ASP A 102 8.09 -7.67 -7.69
N THR A 103 7.77 -6.41 -7.86
CA THR A 103 7.39 -5.50 -6.78
C THR A 103 5.87 -5.36 -6.72
N PHE A 104 5.36 -5.06 -5.54
CA PHE A 104 3.94 -4.76 -5.34
C PHE A 104 3.77 -3.42 -4.60
N SER A 105 2.57 -2.86 -4.66
CA SER A 105 2.25 -1.62 -3.96
C SER A 105 1.29 -1.86 -2.80
N VAL A 106 1.47 -1.11 -1.72
CA VAL A 106 0.52 -1.00 -0.62
C VAL A 106 -0.06 0.40 -0.62
N ARG A 107 -1.37 0.50 -0.75
CA ARG A 107 -2.09 1.77 -0.86
C ARG A 107 -3.18 1.86 0.22
N PRO A 108 -3.63 3.07 0.56
CA PRO A 108 -4.81 3.24 1.39
C PRO A 108 -6.03 2.56 0.78
N GLN A 109 -6.89 2.03 1.62
CA GLN A 109 -8.13 1.39 1.19
C GLN A 109 -9.16 2.43 0.74
N SER A 110 -9.14 3.61 1.36
CA SER A 110 -10.12 4.68 1.13
C SER A 110 -9.51 6.05 1.39
N ILE A 111 -10.16 7.07 0.87
CA ILE A 111 -10.04 8.44 1.37
C ILE A 111 -11.03 8.54 2.51
N ASN A 112 -10.55 8.76 3.73
CA ASN A 112 -11.35 8.72 4.96
C ASN A 112 -11.63 10.10 5.56
N SER A 113 -11.08 11.16 4.98
CA SER A 113 -11.44 12.53 5.32
C SER A 113 -11.52 13.39 4.06
N VAL A 114 -12.56 14.18 3.96
CA VAL A 114 -12.69 15.22 2.94
C VAL A 114 -13.22 16.48 3.62
N THR A 115 -12.48 17.56 3.50
CA THR A 115 -12.86 18.87 4.04
C THR A 115 -12.85 19.91 2.95
N SER A 116 -13.60 20.98 3.11
CA SER A 116 -13.69 22.06 2.15
C SER A 116 -13.72 23.41 2.88
N THR A 117 -13.11 24.43 2.25
CA THR A 117 -13.25 25.82 2.68
C THR A 117 -14.53 26.48 2.13
N ALA A 118 -15.31 25.77 1.34
CA ALA A 118 -16.55 26.28 0.75
C ALA A 118 -17.65 26.56 1.80
N ASN A 119 -17.58 25.93 2.96
CA ASN A 119 -18.46 26.17 4.10
C ASN A 119 -17.64 26.65 5.29
N ALA A 120 -17.39 27.95 5.38
CA ALA A 120 -16.60 28.54 6.44
C ALA A 120 -17.38 28.84 7.73
N ASP A 121 -18.66 28.47 7.82
CA ASP A 121 -19.49 28.67 9.01
C ASP A 121 -19.27 27.63 10.12
N GLY A 122 -18.16 26.96 10.09
CA GLY A 122 -17.64 26.11 11.17
C GLY A 122 -18.17 24.68 11.22
N ALA A 123 -19.29 24.35 10.64
CA ALA A 123 -19.84 23.01 10.69
C ALA A 123 -19.58 22.18 9.42
N GLY A 124 -19.23 22.80 8.32
CA GLY A 124 -18.78 22.18 7.08
C GLY A 124 -19.69 21.17 6.38
N ALA A 125 -20.78 20.77 7.04
CA ALA A 125 -21.60 19.65 6.59
C ALA A 125 -23.11 19.89 6.71
N SER A 126 -23.55 21.09 7.11
CA SER A 126 -24.97 21.35 7.23
C SER A 126 -25.56 21.78 5.89
N THR A 127 -26.62 21.11 5.46
CA THR A 127 -27.41 21.53 4.28
C THR A 127 -28.15 22.85 4.50
N THR A 128 -28.18 23.34 5.74
CA THR A 128 -28.81 24.59 6.16
C THR A 128 -27.81 25.71 6.40
N ALA A 129 -26.50 25.42 6.37
CA ALA A 129 -25.47 26.42 6.58
C ALA A 129 -25.43 27.40 5.41
N THR A 130 -25.30 28.68 5.72
CA THR A 130 -25.14 29.70 4.69
C THR A 130 -23.77 29.56 4.02
N PRO A 131 -23.69 29.34 2.70
CA PRO A 131 -22.41 29.26 2.01
C PRO A 131 -21.60 30.54 2.20
N ALA A 132 -20.41 30.42 2.74
CA ALA A 132 -19.52 31.58 2.93
C ALA A 132 -18.80 32.01 1.64
N ILE A 133 -19.01 31.30 0.53
CA ILE A 133 -18.33 31.54 -0.74
C ILE A 133 -19.28 32.10 -1.77
N LYS A 134 -18.89 33.24 -2.32
CA LYS A 134 -19.62 33.87 -3.45
C LYS A 134 -19.41 33.07 -4.73
N ALA A 135 -20.39 33.11 -5.63
CA ALA A 135 -20.25 32.52 -6.95
C ALA A 135 -19.00 33.07 -7.66
N GLY A 136 -18.20 32.16 -8.19
CA GLY A 136 -16.92 32.49 -8.83
C GLY A 136 -15.72 32.62 -7.91
N ALA A 137 -15.88 32.57 -6.59
CA ALA A 137 -14.75 32.51 -5.66
C ALA A 137 -14.12 31.11 -5.64
N ALA A 138 -12.80 31.07 -5.54
CA ALA A 138 -12.07 29.82 -5.39
C ALA A 138 -12.25 29.25 -3.98
N PHE A 139 -12.30 27.93 -3.90
CA PHE A 139 -12.29 27.20 -2.63
C PHE A 139 -11.36 25.99 -2.70
N THR A 140 -10.96 25.50 -1.55
CA THR A 140 -10.06 24.35 -1.44
C THR A 140 -10.83 23.13 -0.96
N ILE A 141 -10.58 21.99 -1.58
CA ILE A 141 -10.99 20.68 -1.08
C ILE A 141 -9.71 19.97 -0.62
N THR A 142 -9.74 19.49 0.61
CA THR A 142 -8.65 18.69 1.18
C THR A 142 -9.15 17.27 1.39
N ALA A 143 -8.42 16.29 0.88
CA ALA A 143 -8.71 14.89 1.04
C ALA A 143 -7.55 14.20 1.76
N GLY A 144 -7.86 13.38 2.76
CA GLY A 144 -6.90 12.63 3.54
C GLY A 144 -7.16 11.13 3.49
N THR A 145 -6.12 10.34 3.47
CA THR A 145 -6.18 8.87 3.49
C THR A 145 -5.94 8.30 4.88
N GLY A 146 -5.42 9.10 5.81
CA GLY A 146 -4.98 8.65 7.13
C GLY A 146 -3.80 7.67 7.10
N LYS A 147 -3.12 7.53 5.96
CA LYS A 147 -1.96 6.64 5.77
C LYS A 147 -0.80 7.41 5.18
N PRO A 148 0.30 7.62 5.91
CA PRO A 148 1.47 8.29 5.40
C PRO A 148 2.09 7.53 4.21
N GLY A 149 2.87 8.22 3.41
CA GLY A 149 3.56 7.63 2.25
C GLY A 149 2.72 7.51 0.98
N TYR A 150 1.42 7.83 1.01
CA TYR A 150 0.60 7.84 -0.21
C TYR A 150 0.85 9.12 -1.02
N ASN A 151 1.24 8.95 -2.27
CA ASN A 151 1.51 10.04 -3.22
C ASN A 151 0.70 9.90 -4.52
N GLY A 152 -0.43 9.22 -4.48
CA GLY A 152 -1.32 9.09 -5.64
C GLY A 152 -1.98 10.41 -6.01
N ALA A 153 -2.43 10.52 -7.26
CA ALA A 153 -3.24 11.63 -7.75
C ALA A 153 -4.72 11.27 -7.61
N PRO A 154 -5.47 11.87 -6.67
CA PRO A 154 -6.89 11.65 -6.58
C PRO A 154 -7.59 12.34 -7.77
N GLN A 155 -8.70 11.75 -8.19
CA GLN A 155 -9.55 12.35 -9.23
C GLN A 155 -10.95 12.54 -8.66
N ILE A 156 -11.58 13.65 -9.04
CA ILE A 156 -13.00 13.85 -8.80
C ILE A 156 -13.75 13.23 -9.97
N ASP A 157 -14.65 12.31 -9.65
CA ASP A 157 -15.60 11.78 -10.62
C ASP A 157 -16.72 12.82 -10.83
N SER A 158 -16.69 13.51 -11.98
CA SER A 158 -17.68 14.54 -12.31
C SER A 158 -19.11 14.02 -12.37
N SER A 159 -19.28 12.71 -12.63
CA SER A 159 -20.60 12.07 -12.67
C SER A 159 -21.24 11.92 -11.28
N LYS A 160 -20.44 12.08 -10.22
CA LYS A 160 -20.86 11.97 -8.81
C LYS A 160 -21.08 13.34 -8.14
N ILE A 161 -20.91 14.42 -8.90
CA ILE A 161 -21.21 15.76 -8.37
C ILE A 161 -22.70 15.97 -8.37
N GLU A 162 -23.28 16.10 -7.19
CA GLU A 162 -24.70 16.42 -7.01
C GLU A 162 -24.92 17.94 -7.02
N TRP A 163 -26.00 18.37 -7.67
CA TRP A 163 -26.42 19.77 -7.68
C TRP A 163 -27.84 19.86 -7.14
N PRO A 164 -28.00 20.22 -5.91
CA PRO A 164 -29.32 20.48 -5.41
C PRO A 164 -29.90 21.71 -6.15
N GLY A 165 -31.05 21.52 -6.82
CA GLY A 165 -31.86 22.60 -7.31
C GLY A 165 -31.51 23.18 -8.69
N VAL A 166 -30.92 22.40 -9.59
CA VAL A 166 -30.88 22.79 -11.00
C VAL A 166 -32.29 22.69 -11.59
N PRO A 167 -32.94 23.79 -11.94
CA PRO A 167 -34.18 23.73 -12.71
C PRO A 167 -33.90 22.96 -14.00
N SER A 168 -34.84 22.17 -14.47
CA SER A 168 -34.82 21.40 -15.73
C SER A 168 -34.75 22.32 -16.96
N GLY A 169 -33.73 23.13 -17.06
CA GLY A 169 -33.59 24.18 -18.06
C GLY A 169 -32.17 24.41 -18.54
N GLY A 170 -31.34 23.36 -18.56
CA GLY A 170 -30.18 23.38 -19.46
C GLY A 170 -28.96 24.15 -19.00
N ARG A 171 -28.66 24.25 -17.69
CA ARG A 171 -27.33 24.64 -17.26
C ARG A 171 -26.36 23.48 -17.52
N ALA A 172 -25.30 23.77 -18.27
CA ALA A 172 -24.20 22.82 -18.42
C ALA A 172 -23.63 22.42 -17.05
N ALA A 173 -23.27 21.15 -16.91
CA ALA A 173 -22.54 20.68 -15.73
C ALA A 173 -21.33 21.59 -15.48
N PRO A 174 -21.01 21.99 -14.21
CA PRO A 174 -19.81 22.73 -13.97
C PRO A 174 -18.62 21.93 -14.43
N GLY A 175 -17.72 22.59 -15.11
CA GLY A 175 -16.42 22.00 -15.36
C GLY A 175 -15.78 21.70 -14.01
N VAL A 176 -15.51 20.43 -13.72
CA VAL A 176 -14.63 20.09 -12.62
C VAL A 176 -13.22 20.46 -13.07
N GLY A 177 -12.65 21.47 -12.45
CA GLY A 177 -11.26 21.82 -12.65
C GLY A 177 -10.36 20.62 -12.36
N THR A 178 -9.18 20.62 -12.91
CA THR A 178 -8.14 19.66 -12.54
C THR A 178 -7.88 19.80 -11.05
N LEU A 179 -8.00 18.72 -10.30
CA LEU A 179 -7.49 18.68 -8.92
C LEU A 179 -5.99 18.95 -8.99
N GLY A 180 -5.60 20.16 -8.62
CA GLY A 180 -4.20 20.51 -8.50
C GLY A 180 -3.62 19.87 -7.26
N GLY A 181 -2.65 18.99 -7.42
CA GLY A 181 -1.86 18.48 -6.32
C GLY A 181 -1.90 16.95 -6.19
N LEU A 182 -0.73 16.40 -6.06
CA LEU A 182 -0.52 15.04 -5.60
C LEU A 182 -0.67 15.02 -4.07
N PHE A 183 -1.12 13.90 -3.52
CA PHE A 183 -0.91 13.66 -2.10
C PHE A 183 0.58 13.75 -1.79
N THR A 184 0.95 14.52 -0.79
CA THR A 184 2.34 14.57 -0.33
C THR A 184 2.57 13.45 0.68
N THR A 185 3.73 12.83 0.64
CA THR A 185 4.09 11.71 1.52
C THR A 185 4.13 12.06 3.01
N ALA A 186 4.15 13.34 3.34
CA ALA A 186 4.39 13.82 4.71
C ALA A 186 3.13 14.17 5.52
N ALA A 187 1.95 14.20 4.94
CA ALA A 187 0.79 14.86 5.56
C ALA A 187 -0.52 14.05 5.56
N ASN A 188 -0.45 12.75 5.40
CA ASN A 188 -1.67 11.92 5.38
C ASN A 188 -2.02 11.31 6.72
#